data_3dfcda6c9ba7c8db5ea8fce3514ccd63
#
_entry.id   3dfcda6c9ba7c8db5ea8fce3514ccd63
#
_cell.length_a   1.000
_cell.length_b   1.000
_cell.length_c   1.000
_cell.angle_alpha   90.00
_cell.angle_beta   90.00
_cell.angle_gamma   90.00
#
_symmetry.space_group_name_H-M   'P 1'
#
loop_
_entity.id
_entity.type
_entity.pdbx_description
1 polymer ?
#
loop_
_entity_poly.entity_id
_entity_poly.type
_entity_poly.pdbx_seq_one_letter_code
_entity_poly.pdbx_strand_id
1 'polypeptide(L)'
;MHCKINNKSNYNIKEFEPLVQDMYKFGDKRFAFKKPPVINFVSDANNHRLLGKTGQYDPSTMEITIFTDNRHPKDMMRSIAHELIHHVQNLNNEFDMHTQTYAGYAQKDPHMRKMEADAYLRGNLLFRDWEDGYKSRHKDIFYERRIHKMSTKKWKNKELNGLLNERWGFSMDLGMLNEKLGDGETQPTDSVEA
;
A
#
# COMPACT_ATOMS: atom_id res chain seq x y z
N MET A 1 -2.91 -6.09 21.98
CA MET A 1 -3.01 -4.69 22.42
C MET A 1 -3.71 -3.89 21.33
N HIS A 2 -4.36 -2.74 21.63
CA HIS A 2 -4.97 -1.86 20.63
C HIS A 2 -4.25 -0.51 20.67
N CYS A 3 -4.00 0.10 19.51
CA CYS A 3 -3.52 1.48 19.46
C CYS A 3 -4.71 2.46 19.49
N LYS A 4 -4.48 3.65 20.04
CA LYS A 4 -5.47 4.73 20.01
C LYS A 4 -5.46 5.37 18.63
N ILE A 5 -6.64 5.52 18.01
CA ILE A 5 -6.80 6.19 16.72
C ILE A 5 -7.65 7.43 16.91
N ASN A 6 -7.17 8.57 16.44
CA ASN A 6 -7.87 9.83 16.44
C ASN A 6 -8.06 10.29 14.97
N ASN A 7 -9.28 10.63 14.60
CA ASN A 7 -9.55 11.23 13.30
C ASN A 7 -9.76 12.74 13.44
N LYS A 8 -8.81 13.51 12.95
CA LYS A 8 -8.86 14.98 12.83
C LYS A 8 -8.94 15.41 11.36
N SER A 9 -9.23 14.45 10.46
CA SER A 9 -9.31 14.66 9.01
C SER A 9 -10.76 14.67 8.52
N ASN A 10 -10.95 15.09 7.28
CA ASN A 10 -12.23 14.98 6.57
C ASN A 10 -12.47 13.58 5.98
N TYR A 11 -11.49 12.66 6.11
CA TYR A 11 -11.59 11.30 5.60
C TYR A 11 -12.47 10.42 6.51
N ASN A 12 -13.42 9.67 5.92
CA ASN A 12 -14.22 8.72 6.68
C ASN A 12 -13.41 7.46 6.99
N ILE A 13 -12.92 7.34 8.22
CA ILE A 13 -12.09 6.20 8.66
C ILE A 13 -12.88 4.98 9.14
N LYS A 14 -14.21 5.01 9.13
CA LYS A 14 -15.05 3.96 9.73
C LYS A 14 -14.75 2.55 9.23
N GLU A 15 -14.52 2.41 7.92
CA GLU A 15 -14.14 1.12 7.31
C GLU A 15 -12.63 0.89 7.33
N PHE A 16 -11.85 1.92 7.50
CA PHE A 16 -10.39 1.88 7.48
C PHE A 16 -9.78 1.55 8.84
N GLU A 17 -10.39 2.05 9.92
CA GLU A 17 -9.91 1.84 11.30
C GLU A 17 -9.73 0.36 11.67
N PRO A 18 -10.67 -0.56 11.35
CA PRO A 18 -10.48 -1.99 11.63
C PRO A 18 -9.26 -2.59 10.94
N LEU A 19 -8.94 -2.13 9.71
CA LEU A 19 -7.76 -2.58 8.97
C LEU A 19 -6.46 -2.10 9.64
N VAL A 20 -6.45 -0.84 10.10
CA VAL A 20 -5.31 -0.27 10.84
C VAL A 20 -5.08 -1.04 12.14
N GLN A 21 -6.13 -1.35 12.89
CA GLN A 21 -6.04 -2.13 14.12
C GLN A 21 -5.56 -3.58 13.87
N ASP A 22 -6.00 -4.21 12.78
CA ASP A 22 -5.54 -5.58 12.43
C ASP A 22 -4.06 -5.58 12.04
N MET A 23 -3.63 -4.60 11.22
CA MET A 23 -2.22 -4.43 10.87
C MET A 23 -1.36 -4.10 12.10
N TYR A 24 -1.84 -3.23 12.99
CA TYR A 24 -1.15 -2.93 14.24
C TYR A 24 -0.95 -4.19 15.09
N LYS A 25 -2.00 -5.00 15.27
CA LYS A 25 -1.89 -6.28 16.02
C LYS A 25 -0.92 -7.25 15.37
N PHE A 26 -0.85 -7.28 14.04
CA PHE A 26 0.12 -8.09 13.31
C PHE A 26 1.54 -7.61 13.56
N GLY A 27 1.77 -6.29 13.54
CA GLY A 27 3.04 -5.66 13.88
C GLY A 27 3.45 -5.89 15.33
N ASP A 28 2.50 -5.79 16.28
CA ASP A 28 2.72 -6.04 17.70
C ASP A 28 3.21 -7.47 17.98
N LYS A 29 2.63 -8.46 17.29
CA LYS A 29 3.12 -9.85 17.36
C LYS A 29 4.54 -10.03 16.84
N ARG A 30 4.95 -9.22 15.85
CA ARG A 30 6.27 -9.32 15.21
C ARG A 30 7.35 -8.54 15.95
N PHE A 31 7.01 -7.37 16.50
CA PHE A 31 7.97 -6.43 17.07
C PHE A 31 7.80 -6.21 18.58
N ALA A 32 6.77 -6.76 19.20
CA ALA A 32 6.47 -6.68 20.63
C ALA A 32 6.48 -5.23 21.16
N PHE A 33 5.54 -4.40 20.68
CA PHE A 33 5.43 -3.00 21.10
C PHE A 33 5.19 -2.90 22.60
N LYS A 34 6.17 -2.40 23.35
CA LYS A 34 6.06 -2.23 24.81
C LYS A 34 5.02 -1.19 25.21
N LYS A 35 4.84 -0.18 24.35
CA LYS A 35 3.84 0.88 24.49
C LYS A 35 3.17 1.08 23.14
N PRO A 36 1.82 1.20 23.07
CA PRO A 36 1.14 1.49 21.82
C PRO A 36 1.35 2.95 21.41
N PRO A 37 1.57 3.25 20.11
CA PRO A 37 1.54 4.63 19.62
C PRO A 37 0.11 5.14 19.55
N VAL A 38 -0.05 6.46 19.44
CA VAL A 38 -1.29 7.11 19.06
C VAL A 38 -1.23 7.42 17.57
N ILE A 39 -2.24 7.02 16.80
CA ILE A 39 -2.31 7.29 15.36
C ILE A 39 -3.33 8.40 15.12
N ASN A 40 -2.87 9.52 14.56
CA ASN A 40 -3.69 10.67 14.22
C ASN A 40 -3.84 10.77 12.70
N PHE A 41 -5.08 10.80 12.20
CA PHE A 41 -5.39 11.13 10.81
C PHE A 41 -5.69 12.62 10.70
N VAL A 42 -5.02 13.31 9.77
CA VAL A 42 -5.09 14.76 9.63
C VAL A 42 -5.26 15.13 8.17
N SER A 43 -6.10 16.14 7.90
CA SER A 43 -6.16 16.84 6.62
C SER A 43 -5.29 18.09 6.68
N ASP A 44 -4.44 18.30 5.67
CA ASP A 44 -3.61 19.48 5.52
C ASP A 44 -3.76 20.07 4.13
N ALA A 45 -4.55 21.13 4.02
CA ALA A 45 -4.80 21.81 2.77
C ALA A 45 -3.52 22.36 2.09
N ASN A 46 -2.43 22.54 2.83
CA ASN A 46 -1.15 23.01 2.31
C ASN A 46 -0.24 21.88 1.81
N ASN A 47 -0.63 20.62 1.98
CA ASN A 47 0.16 19.44 1.64
C ASN A 47 -0.05 18.94 0.20
N HIS A 48 -0.54 19.79 -0.73
CA HIS A 48 -0.81 19.40 -2.13
C HIS A 48 0.43 19.26 -2.99
N ARG A 49 1.63 19.49 -2.46
CA ARG A 49 2.86 19.42 -3.25
C ARG A 49 3.15 17.99 -3.66
N LEU A 50 3.77 17.81 -4.83
CA LEU A 50 4.15 16.51 -5.40
C LEU A 50 4.97 15.63 -4.43
N LEU A 51 5.70 16.29 -3.50
CA LEU A 51 6.49 15.68 -2.44
C LEU A 51 5.96 16.08 -1.04
N GLY A 52 4.64 16.15 -0.90
CA GLY A 52 4.00 16.40 0.40
C GLY A 52 4.33 15.31 1.42
N LYS A 53 4.27 15.66 2.71
CA LYS A 53 4.46 14.70 3.80
C LYS A 53 3.36 13.63 3.74
N THR A 54 3.74 12.37 3.82
CA THR A 54 2.81 11.24 3.83
C THR A 54 2.47 10.76 5.22
N GLY A 55 3.44 10.80 6.12
CA GLY A 55 3.36 10.50 7.52
C GLY A 55 4.49 11.18 8.27
N GLN A 56 4.42 11.08 9.58
CA GLN A 56 5.45 11.59 10.47
C GLN A 56 5.30 10.91 11.83
N TYR A 57 6.40 10.47 12.42
CA TYR A 57 6.48 9.97 13.79
C TYR A 57 7.11 11.00 14.71
N ASP A 58 6.52 11.24 15.87
CA ASP A 58 7.10 12.05 16.94
C ASP A 58 7.59 11.13 18.07
N PRO A 59 8.91 10.97 18.24
CA PRO A 59 9.47 10.09 19.26
C PRO A 59 9.20 10.58 20.69
N SER A 60 8.98 11.86 20.92
CA SER A 60 8.74 12.44 22.25
C SER A 60 7.35 12.14 22.78
N THR A 61 6.34 12.20 21.92
CA THR A 61 4.93 11.94 22.25
C THR A 61 4.49 10.52 21.89
N MET A 62 5.30 9.78 21.12
CA MET A 62 4.96 8.48 20.52
C MET A 62 3.70 8.55 19.65
N GLU A 63 3.54 9.65 18.92
CA GLU A 63 2.43 9.87 18.02
C GLU A 63 2.84 9.68 16.56
N ILE A 64 1.98 9.00 15.82
CA ILE A 64 2.06 8.85 14.37
C ILE A 64 1.01 9.77 13.77
N THR A 65 1.41 10.68 12.90
CA THR A 65 0.50 11.53 12.13
C THR A 65 0.48 11.06 10.68
N ILE A 66 -0.71 10.80 10.13
CA ILE A 66 -0.94 10.38 8.74
C ILE A 66 -1.78 11.44 8.04
N PHE A 67 -1.25 11.96 6.94
CA PHE A 67 -1.96 12.90 6.08
C PHE A 67 -2.87 12.13 5.11
N THR A 68 -4.14 12.57 5.01
CA THR A 68 -5.19 11.79 4.30
C THR A 68 -5.55 12.36 2.93
N ASP A 69 -5.24 13.65 2.65
CA ASP A 69 -5.76 14.35 1.48
C ASP A 69 -5.24 13.74 0.17
N ASN A 70 -6.16 13.44 -0.73
CA ASN A 70 -5.89 12.86 -2.05
C ASN A 70 -5.07 11.55 -2.02
N ARG A 71 -5.20 10.77 -0.94
CA ARG A 71 -4.43 9.52 -0.77
C ARG A 71 -5.31 8.29 -0.83
N HIS A 72 -4.79 7.27 -1.49
CA HIS A 72 -5.42 5.96 -1.50
C HIS A 72 -5.23 5.25 -0.15
N PRO A 73 -6.24 4.53 0.40
CA PRO A 73 -6.14 3.81 1.68
C PRO A 73 -4.90 2.92 1.79
N LYS A 74 -4.55 2.22 0.72
CA LYS A 74 -3.36 1.35 0.69
C LYS A 74 -2.05 2.12 0.91
N ASP A 75 -1.96 3.35 0.39
CA ASP A 75 -0.76 4.18 0.58
C ASP A 75 -0.70 4.75 1.99
N MET A 76 -1.85 5.06 2.59
CA MET A 76 -1.91 5.42 4.01
C MET A 76 -1.47 4.26 4.91
N MET A 77 -1.89 3.02 4.59
CA MET A 77 -1.44 1.82 5.33
C MET A 77 0.07 1.60 5.24
N ARG A 78 0.67 1.83 4.06
CA ARG A 78 2.14 1.75 3.90
C ARG A 78 2.86 2.81 4.73
N SER A 79 2.32 4.04 4.78
CA SER A 79 2.86 5.09 5.63
C SER A 79 2.74 4.72 7.10
N ILE A 80 1.60 4.19 7.56
CA ILE A 80 1.45 3.71 8.94
C ILE A 80 2.49 2.63 9.25
N ALA A 81 2.68 1.67 8.36
CA ALA A 81 3.67 0.60 8.54
C ALA A 81 5.10 1.16 8.65
N HIS A 82 5.45 2.17 7.86
CA HIS A 82 6.73 2.88 7.94
C HIS A 82 6.92 3.57 9.29
N GLU A 83 5.93 4.36 9.72
CA GLU A 83 5.99 5.08 11.00
C GLU A 83 5.98 4.14 12.22
N LEU A 84 5.35 2.95 12.10
CA LEU A 84 5.43 1.91 13.12
C LEU A 84 6.86 1.38 13.31
N ILE A 85 7.68 1.34 12.27
CA ILE A 85 9.09 0.96 12.42
C ILE A 85 9.88 2.06 13.15
N HIS A 86 9.61 3.34 12.86
CA HIS A 86 10.19 4.43 13.65
C HIS A 86 9.78 4.34 15.12
N HIS A 87 8.55 3.94 15.40
CA HIS A 87 8.13 3.67 16.77
C HIS A 87 8.94 2.53 17.42
N VAL A 88 9.23 1.44 16.69
CA VAL A 88 10.13 0.36 17.17
C VAL A 88 11.53 0.89 17.46
N GLN A 89 12.09 1.66 16.53
CA GLN A 89 13.42 2.27 16.69
C GLN A 89 13.46 3.16 17.92
N ASN A 90 12.42 3.96 18.19
CA ASN A 90 12.31 4.75 19.39
C ASN A 90 12.24 3.91 20.67
N LEU A 91 11.44 2.86 20.68
CA LEU A 91 11.34 1.94 21.82
C LEU A 91 12.65 1.19 22.13
N ASN A 92 13.50 1.05 21.12
CA ASN A 92 14.85 0.48 21.23
C ASN A 92 15.92 1.52 21.58
N ASN A 93 15.54 2.80 21.80
CA ASN A 93 16.45 3.93 22.03
C ASN A 93 17.48 4.13 20.89
N GLU A 94 17.06 3.90 19.64
CA GLU A 94 17.90 4.09 18.46
C GLU A 94 17.93 5.56 18.00
N PHE A 95 17.00 6.42 18.52
CA PHE A 95 17.00 7.86 18.28
C PHE A 95 17.92 8.57 19.27
N ASP A 96 18.87 9.34 18.76
CA ASP A 96 19.63 10.26 19.60
C ASP A 96 18.75 11.42 20.10
N MET A 97 18.89 11.76 21.38
CA MET A 97 18.13 12.85 22.03
C MET A 97 18.28 14.23 21.36
N HIS A 98 19.25 14.38 20.47
CA HIS A 98 19.56 15.63 19.77
C HIS A 98 19.17 15.64 18.29
N THR A 99 18.50 14.59 17.81
CA THR A 99 18.13 14.49 16.39
C THR A 99 16.98 15.43 16.06
N GLN A 100 17.29 16.61 15.54
CA GLN A 100 16.28 17.50 14.98
C GLN A 100 15.93 17.06 13.56
N THR A 101 14.66 16.78 13.32
CA THR A 101 14.16 16.51 11.98
C THR A 101 13.93 17.83 11.22
N TYR A 102 14.70 18.06 10.16
CA TYR A 102 14.56 19.19 9.24
C TYR A 102 14.47 18.69 7.80
N ALA A 103 14.00 19.51 6.87
CA ALA A 103 13.90 19.11 5.48
C ALA A 103 15.26 18.63 4.93
N GLY A 104 15.33 17.36 4.47
CA GLY A 104 16.55 16.76 3.94
C GLY A 104 17.53 16.20 4.99
N TYR A 105 17.11 16.03 6.25
CA TYR A 105 17.94 15.44 7.30
C TYR A 105 18.49 14.06 6.93
N ALA A 106 17.67 13.21 6.32
CA ALA A 106 18.06 11.84 5.94
C ALA A 106 19.14 11.78 4.84
N GLN A 107 19.36 12.86 4.08
CA GLN A 107 20.43 12.94 3.10
C GLN A 107 21.76 13.39 3.71
N LYS A 108 21.71 14.13 4.82
CA LYS A 108 22.89 14.76 5.44
C LYS A 108 23.45 13.95 6.61
N ASP A 109 22.58 13.27 7.36
CA ASP A 109 22.95 12.43 8.51
C ASP A 109 22.98 10.96 8.12
N PRO A 110 24.17 10.29 8.17
CA PRO A 110 24.28 8.85 7.84
C PRO A 110 23.49 7.96 8.79
N HIS A 111 23.36 8.31 10.06
CA HIS A 111 22.59 7.55 11.05
C HIS A 111 21.11 7.61 10.71
N MET A 112 20.57 8.81 10.48
CA MET A 112 19.18 8.99 10.07
C MET A 112 18.87 8.34 8.74
N ARG A 113 19.81 8.38 7.78
CA ARG A 113 19.67 7.64 6.51
C ARG A 113 19.52 6.15 6.71
N LYS A 114 20.29 5.57 7.63
CA LYS A 114 20.19 4.14 7.97
C LYS A 114 18.84 3.82 8.60
N MET A 115 18.36 4.65 9.50
CA MET A 115 17.05 4.48 10.14
C MET A 115 15.91 4.57 9.14
N GLU A 116 15.94 5.53 8.23
CA GLU A 116 14.95 5.64 7.15
C GLU A 116 14.99 4.41 6.22
N ALA A 117 16.18 3.95 5.83
CA ALA A 117 16.33 2.75 4.99
C ALA A 117 15.75 1.51 5.68
N ASP A 118 15.98 1.35 6.98
CA ASP A 118 15.40 0.27 7.80
C ASP A 118 13.87 0.40 7.88
N ALA A 119 13.36 1.62 8.10
CA ALA A 119 11.92 1.88 8.16
C ALA A 119 11.24 1.57 6.81
N TYR A 120 11.84 1.94 5.69
CA TYR A 120 11.35 1.57 4.37
C TYR A 120 11.34 0.06 4.14
N LEU A 121 12.44 -0.62 4.45
CA LEU A 121 12.55 -2.07 4.26
C LEU A 121 11.55 -2.83 5.13
N ARG A 122 11.63 -2.64 6.43
CA ARG A 122 10.81 -3.39 7.41
C ARG A 122 9.34 -2.99 7.35
N GLY A 123 9.04 -1.71 7.10
CA GLY A 123 7.68 -1.21 6.95
C GLY A 123 6.99 -1.80 5.72
N ASN A 124 7.67 -1.84 4.57
CA ASN A 124 7.12 -2.48 3.37
C ASN A 124 6.91 -3.99 3.54
N LEU A 125 7.85 -4.69 4.20
CA LEU A 125 7.70 -6.11 4.50
C LEU A 125 6.54 -6.35 5.49
N LEU A 126 6.43 -5.53 6.54
CA LEU A 126 5.32 -5.60 7.49
C LEU A 126 3.96 -5.47 6.78
N PHE A 127 3.83 -4.44 5.93
CA PHE A 127 2.60 -4.19 5.21
C PHE A 127 2.26 -5.33 4.24
N ARG A 128 3.25 -5.81 3.47
CA ARG A 128 3.07 -6.90 2.50
C ARG A 128 2.65 -8.20 3.17
N ASP A 129 3.38 -8.61 4.21
CA ASP A 129 3.11 -9.87 4.93
C ASP A 129 1.71 -9.82 5.58
N TRP A 130 1.34 -8.65 6.14
CA TRP A 130 0.00 -8.43 6.66
C TRP A 130 -1.06 -8.49 5.56
N GLU A 131 -0.86 -7.78 4.44
CA GLU A 131 -1.82 -7.73 3.32
C GLU A 131 -2.08 -9.12 2.74
N ASP A 132 -1.01 -9.91 2.51
CA ASP A 132 -1.11 -11.26 1.99
C ASP A 132 -1.86 -12.19 2.97
N GLY A 133 -1.54 -12.09 4.26
CA GLY A 133 -2.26 -12.80 5.32
C GLY A 133 -3.72 -12.36 5.44
N TYR A 134 -4.01 -11.06 5.33
CA TYR A 134 -5.37 -10.54 5.36
C TYR A 134 -6.20 -11.06 4.18
N LYS A 135 -5.67 -11.00 2.97
CA LYS A 135 -6.31 -11.53 1.75
C LYS A 135 -6.58 -13.04 1.85
N SER A 136 -5.64 -13.79 2.43
CA SER A 136 -5.80 -15.23 2.63
C SER A 136 -6.95 -15.58 3.59
N ARG A 137 -7.14 -14.78 4.64
CA ARG A 137 -8.24 -14.98 5.61
C ARG A 137 -9.60 -14.52 5.10
N HIS A 138 -9.63 -13.58 4.14
CA HIS A 138 -10.86 -12.95 3.61
C HIS A 138 -11.03 -13.25 2.12
N LYS A 139 -10.81 -14.50 1.72
CA LYS A 139 -10.86 -14.92 0.30
C LYS A 139 -12.19 -14.56 -0.37
N ASP A 140 -13.30 -14.72 0.32
CA ASP A 140 -14.64 -14.49 -0.20
C ASP A 140 -14.82 -13.05 -0.69
N ILE A 141 -14.39 -12.06 0.07
CA ILE A 141 -14.46 -10.64 -0.30
C ILE A 141 -13.65 -10.34 -1.58
N PHE A 142 -12.51 -11.02 -1.75
CA PHE A 142 -11.64 -10.83 -2.91
C PHE A 142 -12.08 -11.66 -4.12
N TYR A 143 -12.70 -12.82 -3.91
CA TYR A 143 -13.25 -13.64 -5.00
C TYR A 143 -14.50 -13.01 -5.59
N GLU A 144 -15.45 -12.54 -4.81
CA GLU A 144 -16.67 -11.87 -5.29
C GLU A 144 -16.34 -10.60 -6.10
N ARG A 145 -15.36 -9.81 -5.67
CA ARG A 145 -14.88 -8.65 -6.44
C ARG A 145 -14.20 -9.04 -7.76
N ARG A 146 -13.63 -10.24 -7.89
CA ARG A 146 -13.06 -10.73 -9.15
C ARG A 146 -14.14 -11.17 -10.14
N ILE A 147 -15.23 -11.75 -9.68
CA ILE A 147 -16.34 -12.21 -10.52
C ILE A 147 -17.10 -11.02 -11.10
N HIS A 148 -17.22 -9.90 -10.35
CA HIS A 148 -17.89 -8.67 -10.80
C HIS A 148 -16.99 -7.71 -11.60
N LYS A 149 -15.69 -7.92 -11.64
CA LYS A 149 -14.81 -7.14 -12.54
C LYS A 149 -14.87 -7.67 -13.95
N MET A 150 -15.07 -6.75 -14.92
CA MET A 150 -14.88 -7.00 -16.37
C MET A 150 -13.75 -8.01 -16.58
N SER A 151 -13.96 -8.98 -17.48
CA SER A 151 -12.92 -9.94 -17.81
C SER A 151 -11.60 -9.18 -18.05
N THR A 152 -10.50 -9.72 -17.56
CA THR A 152 -9.16 -9.08 -17.71
C THR A 152 -8.84 -8.78 -19.18
N LYS A 153 -9.45 -9.52 -20.11
CA LYS A 153 -9.38 -9.32 -21.56
C LYS A 153 -10.07 -8.02 -21.99
N LYS A 154 -11.28 -7.72 -21.49
CA LYS A 154 -12.00 -6.46 -21.79
C LYS A 154 -11.30 -5.25 -21.19
N TRP A 155 -10.70 -5.38 -19.99
CA TRP A 155 -9.95 -4.30 -19.35
C TRP A 155 -8.67 -3.99 -20.14
N LYS A 156 -7.86 -5.01 -20.47
CA LYS A 156 -6.63 -4.84 -21.27
C LYS A 156 -6.90 -4.23 -22.64
N ASN A 157 -7.98 -4.66 -23.29
CA ASN A 157 -8.35 -4.10 -24.58
C ASN A 157 -8.77 -2.65 -24.49
N LYS A 158 -9.51 -2.26 -23.45
CA LYS A 158 -9.94 -0.87 -23.23
C LYS A 158 -8.73 0.04 -22.92
N GLU A 159 -7.81 -0.42 -22.09
CA GLU A 159 -6.61 0.33 -21.73
C GLU A 159 -5.66 0.46 -22.92
N LEU A 160 -5.43 -0.63 -23.65
CA LEU A 160 -4.60 -0.63 -24.85
C LEU A 160 -5.16 0.31 -25.94
N ASN A 161 -6.48 0.26 -26.18
CA ASN A 161 -7.12 1.16 -27.13
C ASN A 161 -7.06 2.62 -26.66
N GLY A 162 -7.17 2.89 -25.35
CA GLY A 162 -6.98 4.21 -24.78
C GLY A 162 -5.59 4.75 -25.08
N LEU A 163 -4.56 3.98 -24.78
CA LEU A 163 -3.16 4.35 -24.99
C LEU A 163 -2.81 4.51 -26.47
N LEU A 164 -3.35 3.67 -27.36
CA LEU A 164 -3.14 3.76 -28.80
C LEU A 164 -3.82 4.99 -29.39
N ASN A 165 -5.02 5.32 -28.91
CA ASN A 165 -5.77 6.49 -29.38
C ASN A 165 -5.14 7.81 -28.91
N GLU A 166 -4.67 7.88 -27.65
CA GLU A 166 -4.01 9.06 -27.09
C GLU A 166 -2.65 9.35 -27.71
N ARG A 167 -1.84 8.31 -27.99
CA ARG A 167 -0.47 8.50 -28.52
C ARG A 167 -0.38 8.60 -30.04
N TRP A 168 -1.26 7.91 -30.76
CA TRP A 168 -1.12 7.77 -32.22
C TRP A 168 -2.43 7.96 -33.00
N GLY A 169 -3.53 8.31 -32.34
CA GLY A 169 -4.83 8.48 -33.02
C GLY A 169 -5.35 7.19 -33.67
N PHE A 170 -4.90 6.03 -33.20
CA PHE A 170 -5.19 4.74 -33.79
C PHE A 170 -6.14 3.92 -32.89
N SER A 171 -7.32 3.58 -33.40
CA SER A 171 -8.22 2.66 -32.72
C SER A 171 -8.19 1.29 -33.42
N MET A 172 -7.79 0.25 -32.70
CA MET A 172 -7.90 -1.14 -33.18
C MET A 172 -9.23 -1.75 -32.73
N ASP A 173 -10.02 -2.27 -33.64
CA ASP A 173 -11.11 -3.17 -33.30
C ASP A 173 -10.55 -4.58 -33.07
N LEU A 174 -10.29 -4.89 -31.80
CA LEU A 174 -9.76 -6.17 -31.38
C LEU A 174 -10.78 -7.31 -31.49
N GLY A 175 -12.04 -7.01 -31.83
CA GLY A 175 -13.05 -8.01 -32.17
C GLY A 175 -12.69 -8.82 -33.41
N MET A 176 -12.18 -8.15 -34.46
CA MET A 176 -11.77 -8.80 -35.71
C MET A 176 -10.55 -9.71 -35.60
N LEU A 177 -9.67 -9.50 -34.62
CA LEU A 177 -8.48 -10.35 -34.42
C LEU A 177 -8.79 -11.69 -33.75
N ASN A 178 -9.91 -11.78 -33.02
CA ASN A 178 -10.30 -13.02 -32.37
C ASN A 178 -11.04 -14.04 -33.30
N GLU A 179 -11.71 -13.53 -34.32
CA GLU A 179 -12.37 -14.42 -35.32
C GLU A 179 -11.36 -15.15 -36.20
N LYS A 180 -10.17 -14.56 -36.42
CA LYS A 180 -9.11 -15.22 -37.25
C LYS A 180 -8.22 -16.20 -36.48
N LEU A 181 -8.26 -16.21 -35.14
CA LEU A 181 -7.46 -17.11 -34.30
C LEU A 181 -8.27 -18.29 -33.75
N GLY A 182 -9.58 -18.36 -34.03
CA GLY A 182 -10.49 -19.38 -33.50
C GLY A 182 -10.61 -20.67 -34.31
N ASP A 183 -10.12 -20.71 -35.55
CA ASP A 183 -10.37 -21.86 -36.45
C ASP A 183 -9.15 -22.79 -36.65
N GLY A 184 -8.30 -22.89 -35.66
CA GLY A 184 -7.11 -23.74 -35.65
C GLY A 184 -7.16 -24.89 -34.65
N GLU A 185 -8.30 -25.57 -34.48
CA GLU A 185 -8.31 -26.87 -33.82
C GLU A 185 -7.91 -27.96 -34.81
N THR A 186 -6.62 -28.26 -34.89
CA THR A 186 -6.15 -29.56 -35.40
C THR A 186 -6.21 -30.56 -34.27
N GLN A 187 -7.17 -31.45 -34.34
CA GLN A 187 -7.21 -32.67 -33.54
C GLN A 187 -6.02 -33.56 -33.88
N PRO A 188 -5.32 -34.14 -32.89
CA PRO A 188 -4.37 -35.20 -33.17
C PRO A 188 -5.13 -36.48 -33.54
N THR A 189 -4.97 -36.94 -34.78
CA THR A 189 -5.38 -38.27 -35.15
C THR A 189 -4.38 -39.28 -34.64
N ASP A 190 -4.73 -39.98 -33.58
CA ASP A 190 -4.13 -41.26 -33.22
C ASP A 190 -4.55 -42.29 -34.27
N SER A 191 -3.61 -42.76 -35.04
CA SER A 191 -3.72 -44.04 -35.75
C SER A 191 -2.45 -44.82 -35.50
N VAL A 192 -2.54 -45.68 -34.49
CA VAL A 192 -1.69 -46.84 -34.34
C VAL A 192 -2.34 -47.96 -35.09
N GLU A 193 -1.69 -48.52 -36.11
CA GLU A 193 -1.93 -49.89 -36.57
C GLU A 193 -0.65 -50.47 -37.20
N ALA A 194 -0.35 -51.69 -36.66
CA ALA A 194 0.46 -52.81 -37.16
C ALA A 194 2.00 -52.65 -37.05
#